data_985b89096bb8fbb1135e706555e58cbb
#
_entry.id   985b89096bb8fbb1135e706555e58cbb
#
_cell.length_a   1.000
_cell.length_b   1.000
_cell.length_c   1.000
_cell.angle_alpha   90.00
_cell.angle_beta   90.00
_cell.angle_gamma   90.00
#
_symmetry.space_group_name_H-M   'P 1'
#
loop_
_entity.id
_entity.type
_entity.pdbx_description
1 polymer ?
#
loop_
_entity_poly.entity_id
_entity_poly.type
_entity_poly.pdbx_seq_one_letter_code
_entity_poly.pdbx_strand_id
1 'polypeptide(L)'
;VAAATTKIESAADFEKDGYATQKAIILSKAMRKITNLIGKEKILLVFTNQLRQKMGAMPFADQYTTSGGKALQFHASVRLRLKQVGKLKEKINGVDEVVGSEVEAIVVKNRMGPPNRKIRYNVFYRQGIDDFGGWLKLMKNYKVCKQSGPICKYTDTETGEIVTFSGKELEKLCEERPEIKDAMYRDTCDAYVMK
;
A
#
# COMPACT_ATOMS: atom_id res chain seq x y z
N VAL A 1 -14.64 -7.02 2.05
CA VAL A 1 -15.31 -7.42 3.33
C VAL A 1 -16.44 -6.48 3.69
N ALA A 2 -16.29 -5.16 3.48
CA ALA A 2 -17.35 -4.19 3.78
C ALA A 2 -18.67 -4.49 3.04
N ALA A 3 -18.60 -4.93 1.79
CA ALA A 3 -19.75 -5.25 0.94
C ALA A 3 -20.31 -6.67 1.15
N ALA A 4 -19.66 -7.53 1.95
CA ALA A 4 -20.18 -8.86 2.21
C ALA A 4 -21.36 -8.78 3.21
N THR A 5 -22.52 -9.27 2.81
CA THR A 5 -23.73 -9.37 3.65
C THR A 5 -23.94 -10.79 4.16
N THR A 6 -24.55 -10.94 5.32
CA THR A 6 -25.01 -12.23 5.83
C THR A 6 -26.43 -12.50 5.34
N LYS A 7 -26.87 -13.78 5.33
CA LYS A 7 -28.27 -14.13 4.97
C LYS A 7 -29.29 -13.39 5.85
N ILE A 8 -28.95 -13.15 7.11
CA ILE A 8 -29.81 -12.44 8.06
C ILE A 8 -29.86 -10.94 7.76
N GLU A 9 -28.70 -10.34 7.42
CA GLU A 9 -28.60 -8.94 6.98
C GLU A 9 -29.42 -8.68 5.69
N SER A 10 -29.41 -9.63 4.73
CA SER A 10 -30.15 -9.49 3.47
C SER A 10 -31.66 -9.74 3.62
N ALA A 11 -32.09 -10.42 4.68
CA ALA A 11 -33.50 -10.74 4.96
C ALA A 11 -34.15 -9.80 5.99
N ALA A 12 -33.41 -8.84 6.53
CA ALA A 12 -33.87 -7.99 7.61
C ALA A 12 -34.31 -6.60 7.15
N ASP A 13 -35.35 -6.07 7.79
CA ASP A 13 -35.74 -4.67 7.67
C ASP A 13 -34.67 -3.73 8.23
N PHE A 14 -34.57 -2.51 7.68
CA PHE A 14 -33.53 -1.51 7.96
C PHE A 14 -33.45 -1.05 9.42
N GLU A 15 -34.41 -1.41 10.28
CA GLU A 15 -34.55 -0.87 11.64
C GLU A 15 -33.95 -1.72 12.76
N LYS A 16 -33.34 -2.89 12.50
CA LYS A 16 -32.82 -3.75 13.58
C LYS A 16 -31.31 -3.64 13.77
N ASP A 17 -30.89 -3.12 14.92
CA ASP A 17 -29.53 -3.15 15.44
C ASP A 17 -29.09 -4.56 15.85
N GLY A 18 -27.82 -4.94 15.56
CA GLY A 18 -27.24 -6.21 15.99
C GLY A 18 -26.46 -7.00 14.93
N TYR A 19 -26.61 -6.66 13.65
CA TYR A 19 -26.00 -7.40 12.52
C TYR A 19 -24.48 -7.34 12.47
N ALA A 20 -23.88 -6.26 12.99
CA ALA A 20 -22.43 -6.09 13.03
C ALA A 20 -21.71 -7.19 13.84
N THR A 21 -22.35 -7.64 14.93
CA THR A 21 -21.82 -8.70 15.81
C THR A 21 -21.86 -10.06 15.14
N GLN A 22 -22.97 -10.39 14.43
CA GLN A 22 -23.09 -11.66 13.71
C GLN A 22 -22.09 -11.78 12.57
N LYS A 23 -21.91 -10.72 11.80
CA LYS A 23 -20.89 -10.63 10.75
C LYS A 23 -19.48 -10.89 11.31
N ALA A 24 -19.16 -10.33 12.46
CA ALA A 24 -17.89 -10.54 13.13
C ALA A 24 -17.69 -12.00 13.56
N ILE A 25 -18.73 -12.66 14.08
CA ILE A 25 -18.70 -14.08 14.50
C ILE A 25 -18.48 -15.00 13.28
N ILE A 26 -19.26 -14.80 12.20
CA ILE A 26 -19.15 -15.60 10.96
C ILE A 26 -17.75 -15.45 10.37
N LEU A 27 -17.26 -14.21 10.28
CA LEU A 27 -15.93 -13.92 9.75
C LEU A 27 -14.83 -14.54 10.60
N SER A 28 -14.98 -14.51 11.94
CA SER A 28 -14.02 -15.14 12.87
C SER A 28 -13.97 -16.67 12.68
N LYS A 29 -15.11 -17.32 12.51
CA LYS A 29 -15.18 -18.77 12.22
C LYS A 29 -14.57 -19.10 10.86
N ALA A 30 -14.87 -18.30 9.84
CA ALA A 30 -14.32 -18.47 8.51
C ALA A 30 -12.80 -18.33 8.49
N MET A 31 -12.26 -17.29 9.12
CA MET A 31 -10.82 -17.05 9.19
C MET A 31 -10.05 -18.19 9.86
N ARG A 32 -10.59 -18.78 10.93
CA ARG A 32 -9.96 -19.95 11.57
C ARG A 32 -9.88 -21.16 10.65
N LYS A 33 -10.92 -21.43 9.86
CA LYS A 33 -10.92 -22.52 8.87
C LYS A 33 -9.96 -22.25 7.70
N ILE A 34 -10.00 -21.04 7.16
CA ILE A 34 -9.23 -20.65 5.98
C ILE A 34 -7.74 -20.56 6.30
N THR A 35 -7.34 -20.11 7.49
CA THR A 35 -5.92 -19.92 7.83
C THR A 35 -5.11 -21.22 7.69
N ASN A 36 -5.67 -22.36 8.15
CA ASN A 36 -5.00 -23.64 8.01
C ASN A 36 -4.87 -24.10 6.55
N LEU A 37 -5.92 -23.86 5.74
CA LEU A 37 -5.92 -24.21 4.32
C LEU A 37 -4.90 -23.37 3.54
N ILE A 38 -4.89 -22.05 3.76
CA ILE A 38 -3.96 -21.11 3.12
C ILE A 38 -2.51 -21.51 3.40
N GLY A 39 -2.20 -21.86 4.65
CA GLY A 39 -0.85 -22.25 5.03
C GLY A 39 -0.39 -23.55 4.36
N LYS A 40 -1.27 -24.55 4.23
CA LYS A 40 -0.97 -25.82 3.55
C LYS A 40 -0.77 -25.63 2.04
N GLU A 41 -1.65 -24.88 1.40
CA GLU A 41 -1.69 -24.72 -0.05
C GLU A 41 -0.82 -23.55 -0.55
N LYS A 42 -0.09 -22.86 0.31
CA LYS A 42 0.76 -21.68 0.01
C LYS A 42 0.03 -20.58 -0.77
N ILE A 43 -1.23 -20.33 -0.43
CA ILE A 43 -2.08 -19.35 -1.10
C ILE A 43 -1.86 -17.96 -0.50
N LEU A 44 -1.67 -16.95 -1.35
CA LEU A 44 -1.76 -15.53 -0.96
C LEU A 44 -3.23 -15.10 -0.99
N LEU A 45 -3.78 -14.80 0.18
CA LEU A 45 -5.15 -14.30 0.31
C LEU A 45 -5.13 -12.81 0.67
N VAL A 46 -5.70 -11.99 -0.18
CA VAL A 46 -5.79 -10.53 -0.01
C VAL A 46 -7.23 -10.12 0.28
N PHE A 47 -7.43 -9.38 1.38
CA PHE A 47 -8.72 -8.78 1.73
C PHE A 47 -8.67 -7.27 1.56
N THR A 48 -9.61 -6.72 0.80
CA THR A 48 -9.89 -5.29 0.82
C THR A 48 -10.97 -4.96 1.84
N ASN A 49 -10.79 -3.88 2.58
CA ASN A 49 -11.77 -3.43 3.57
C ASN A 49 -11.84 -1.91 3.63
N GLN A 50 -12.98 -1.38 4.05
CA GLN A 50 -13.20 0.04 4.18
C GLN A 50 -12.87 0.50 5.62
N LEU A 51 -12.15 1.61 5.74
CA LEU A 51 -11.93 2.29 7.00
C LEU A 51 -13.15 3.15 7.37
N ARG A 52 -13.54 3.07 8.63
CA ARG A 52 -14.56 3.92 9.23
C ARG A 52 -13.94 4.69 10.39
N GLN A 53 -14.33 5.94 10.57
CA GLN A 53 -13.90 6.71 11.71
C GLN A 53 -14.64 6.23 12.96
N LYS A 54 -13.93 6.06 14.07
CA LYS A 54 -14.54 5.76 15.38
C LYS A 54 -15.09 7.03 15.96
N MET A 55 -16.38 7.04 16.25
CA MET A 55 -16.99 8.14 17.02
C MET A 55 -16.50 8.07 18.47
N GLY A 56 -16.09 9.20 19.03
CA GLY A 56 -15.61 9.29 20.41
C GLY A 56 -14.22 8.71 20.68
N ALA A 57 -13.41 8.43 19.66
CA ALA A 57 -12.04 7.97 19.86
C ALA A 57 -11.19 9.09 20.47
N MET A 58 -10.39 8.76 21.50
CA MET A 58 -9.45 9.70 22.11
C MET A 58 -8.39 10.16 21.09
N PRO A 59 -7.87 11.41 21.17
CA PRO A 59 -6.93 11.96 20.18
C PRO A 59 -5.68 11.10 19.93
N PHE A 60 -5.24 10.35 20.93
CA PHE A 60 -4.03 9.49 20.86
C PHE A 60 -4.33 8.04 20.48
N ALA A 61 -5.60 7.63 20.38
CA ALA A 61 -5.99 6.28 19.99
C ALA A 61 -6.11 6.15 18.45
N ASP A 62 -6.06 4.91 17.94
CA ASP A 62 -6.35 4.67 16.53
C ASP A 62 -7.80 5.07 16.22
N GLN A 63 -7.94 6.14 15.46
CA GLN A 63 -9.21 6.77 15.11
C GLN A 63 -10.03 5.99 14.09
N TYR A 64 -9.46 4.92 13.54
CA TYR A 64 -10.08 4.14 12.48
C TYR A 64 -10.45 2.74 12.93
N THR A 65 -11.54 2.25 12.41
CA THR A 65 -11.98 0.86 12.54
C THR A 65 -12.33 0.28 11.18
N THR A 66 -12.41 -1.04 11.11
CA THR A 66 -12.78 -1.75 9.89
C THR A 66 -14.03 -2.57 10.11
N SER A 67 -14.83 -2.76 9.06
CA SER A 67 -15.97 -3.66 9.08
C SER A 67 -15.52 -5.12 9.31
N GLY A 68 -16.34 -5.90 10.00
CA GLY A 68 -16.09 -7.34 10.24
C GLY A 68 -15.33 -7.68 11.52
N GLY A 69 -15.24 -6.72 12.47
CA GLY A 69 -14.64 -6.95 13.79
C GLY A 69 -13.12 -7.11 13.78
N LYS A 70 -12.58 -7.69 14.85
CA LYS A 70 -11.13 -7.83 15.07
C LYS A 70 -10.50 -9.07 14.39
N ALA A 71 -11.31 -10.01 13.86
CA ALA A 71 -10.81 -11.27 13.33
C ALA A 71 -9.80 -11.10 12.19
N LEU A 72 -10.11 -10.26 11.18
CA LEU A 72 -9.18 -9.97 10.09
C LEU A 72 -7.89 -9.30 10.59
N GLN A 73 -8.01 -8.41 11.58
CA GLN A 73 -6.85 -7.73 12.15
C GLN A 73 -5.93 -8.73 12.87
N PHE A 74 -6.50 -9.74 13.53
CA PHE A 74 -5.75 -10.76 14.23
C PHE A 74 -5.05 -11.72 13.25
N HIS A 75 -5.80 -12.28 12.29
CA HIS A 75 -5.29 -13.31 11.37
C HIS A 75 -4.34 -12.76 10.28
N ALA A 76 -4.51 -11.52 9.82
CA ALA A 76 -3.65 -10.94 8.80
C ALA A 76 -2.17 -10.92 9.22
N SER A 77 -1.28 -11.38 8.36
CA SER A 77 0.18 -11.27 8.53
C SER A 77 0.67 -9.87 8.23
N VAL A 78 0.15 -9.25 7.17
CA VAL A 78 0.45 -7.87 6.78
C VAL A 78 -0.85 -7.09 6.69
N ARG A 79 -0.85 -5.85 7.17
CA ARG A 79 -1.95 -4.90 7.03
C ARG A 79 -1.44 -3.58 6.50
N LEU A 80 -1.98 -3.18 5.38
CA LEU A 80 -1.70 -1.87 4.78
C LEU A 80 -2.91 -0.96 4.98
N ARG A 81 -2.64 0.30 5.32
CA ARG A 81 -3.62 1.39 5.31
C ARG A 81 -3.28 2.31 4.16
N LEU A 82 -4.24 2.53 3.27
CA LEU A 82 -4.12 3.47 2.18
C LEU A 82 -4.91 4.72 2.50
N LYS A 83 -4.31 5.89 2.29
CA LYS A 83 -4.95 7.19 2.48
C LYS A 83 -4.62 8.09 1.30
N GLN A 84 -5.63 8.67 0.69
CA GLN A 84 -5.42 9.77 -0.25
C GLN A 84 -4.95 11.00 0.52
N VAL A 85 -3.81 11.55 0.13
CA VAL A 85 -3.19 12.71 0.79
C VAL A 85 -3.16 13.95 -0.11
N GLY A 86 -3.34 13.78 -1.42
CA GLY A 86 -3.37 14.88 -2.38
C GLY A 86 -4.12 14.53 -3.65
N LYS A 87 -4.37 15.56 -4.46
CA LYS A 87 -4.89 15.44 -5.83
C LYS A 87 -3.78 15.86 -6.79
N LEU A 88 -3.56 15.09 -7.84
CA LEU A 88 -2.65 15.43 -8.93
C LEU A 88 -3.42 16.26 -9.96
N LYS A 89 -2.88 17.43 -10.28
CA LYS A 89 -3.48 18.33 -11.27
C LYS A 89 -2.52 18.55 -12.42
N GLU A 90 -3.07 18.58 -13.61
CA GLU A 90 -2.36 18.95 -14.85
C GLU A 90 -3.14 20.02 -15.59
N LYS A 91 -2.42 20.92 -16.27
CA LYS A 91 -3.04 21.90 -17.16
C LYS A 91 -3.31 21.28 -18.51
N ILE A 92 -4.59 21.02 -18.79
CA ILE A 92 -5.06 20.54 -20.09
C ILE A 92 -5.82 21.68 -20.76
N ASN A 93 -5.34 22.12 -21.91
CA ASN A 93 -5.92 23.27 -22.65
C ASN A 93 -6.09 24.55 -21.80
N GLY A 94 -5.15 24.80 -20.86
CA GLY A 94 -5.18 25.97 -19.99
C GLY A 94 -6.05 25.82 -18.73
N VAL A 95 -6.75 24.70 -18.57
CA VAL A 95 -7.60 24.40 -17.40
C VAL A 95 -6.91 23.40 -16.48
N ASP A 96 -6.95 23.63 -15.17
CA ASP A 96 -6.43 22.71 -14.16
C ASP A 96 -7.39 21.51 -14.01
N GLU A 97 -7.01 20.36 -14.54
CA GLU A 97 -7.75 19.10 -14.39
C GLU A 97 -7.12 18.19 -13.36
N VAL A 98 -7.96 17.46 -12.62
CA VAL A 98 -7.50 16.43 -11.67
C VAL A 98 -7.28 15.12 -12.43
N VAL A 99 -6.02 14.75 -12.61
CA VAL A 99 -5.61 13.58 -13.38
C VAL A 99 -5.28 12.36 -12.52
N GLY A 100 -5.22 12.55 -11.20
CA GLY A 100 -4.89 11.46 -10.29
C GLY A 100 -4.90 11.87 -8.83
N SER A 101 -4.38 10.98 -7.99
CA SER A 101 -4.30 11.14 -6.54
C SER A 101 -2.92 10.77 -6.03
N GLU A 102 -2.38 11.52 -5.06
CA GLU A 102 -1.27 11.07 -4.24
C GLU A 102 -1.82 10.21 -3.09
N VAL A 103 -1.28 9.01 -2.94
CA VAL A 103 -1.68 8.03 -1.92
C VAL A 103 -0.52 7.78 -0.97
N GLU A 104 -0.82 7.77 0.34
CA GLU A 104 0.09 7.30 1.37
C GLU A 104 -0.31 5.88 1.79
N ALA A 105 0.62 4.93 1.65
CA ALA A 105 0.50 3.58 2.19
C ALA A 105 1.28 3.47 3.49
N ILE A 106 0.63 2.94 4.53
CA ILE A 106 1.23 2.73 5.85
C ILE A 106 1.11 1.25 6.20
N VAL A 107 2.23 0.63 6.57
CA VAL A 107 2.27 -0.74 7.09
C VAL A 107 1.83 -0.71 8.56
N VAL A 108 0.54 -0.97 8.81
CA VAL A 108 -0.03 -0.92 10.17
C VAL A 108 0.33 -2.15 11.00
N LYS A 109 0.50 -3.29 10.34
CA LYS A 109 0.93 -4.56 10.95
C LYS A 109 1.81 -5.31 9.97
N ASN A 110 2.91 -5.85 10.47
CA ASN A 110 3.77 -6.74 9.73
C ASN A 110 4.33 -7.81 10.68
N ARG A 111 4.13 -9.09 10.36
CA ARG A 111 4.69 -10.23 11.10
C ARG A 111 6.04 -10.69 10.55
N MET A 112 6.40 -10.25 9.35
CA MET A 112 7.60 -10.66 8.64
C MET A 112 8.72 -9.61 8.71
N GLY A 113 8.45 -8.44 9.29
CA GLY A 113 9.42 -7.34 9.36
C GLY A 113 8.86 -6.14 10.13
N PRO A 114 9.56 -4.99 10.13
CA PRO A 114 9.18 -3.81 10.88
C PRO A 114 7.83 -3.22 10.43
N PRO A 115 6.90 -2.93 11.35
CA PRO A 115 5.69 -2.17 11.03
C PRO A 115 5.97 -0.66 10.96
N ASN A 116 4.92 0.13 10.73
CA ASN A 116 4.91 1.60 10.72
C ASN A 116 5.70 2.28 9.60
N ARG A 117 6.16 1.52 8.60
CA ARG A 117 6.78 2.10 7.41
C ARG A 117 5.73 2.76 6.53
N LYS A 118 6.14 3.86 5.88
CA LYS A 118 5.25 4.68 5.05
C LYS A 118 5.90 4.94 3.71
N ILE A 119 5.09 4.92 2.66
CA ILE A 119 5.49 5.33 1.32
C ILE A 119 4.38 6.18 0.69
N ARG A 120 4.76 7.16 -0.12
CA ARG A 120 3.83 7.94 -0.94
C ARG A 120 4.12 7.69 -2.40
N TYR A 121 3.06 7.45 -3.15
CA TYR A 121 3.11 7.23 -4.59
C TYR A 121 1.90 7.86 -5.27
N ASN A 122 2.01 8.07 -6.57
CA ASN A 122 0.94 8.65 -7.37
C ASN A 122 0.10 7.53 -7.98
N VAL A 123 -1.19 7.80 -8.12
CA VAL A 123 -2.13 6.95 -8.86
C VAL A 123 -2.79 7.83 -9.90
N PHE A 124 -2.48 7.63 -11.17
CA PHE A 124 -3.11 8.30 -12.28
C PHE A 124 -4.38 7.58 -12.72
N TYR A 125 -5.45 8.32 -12.99
CA TYR A 125 -6.74 7.71 -13.34
C TYR A 125 -6.72 6.93 -14.65
N ARG A 126 -5.83 7.30 -15.58
CA ARG A 126 -5.69 6.62 -16.87
C ARG A 126 -4.62 5.53 -16.88
N GLN A 127 -3.54 5.71 -16.13
CA GLN A 127 -2.34 4.86 -16.20
C GLN A 127 -2.21 3.92 -14.98
N GLY A 128 -2.94 4.21 -13.89
CA GLY A 128 -2.82 3.46 -12.64
C GLY A 128 -1.69 3.94 -11.74
N ILE A 129 -1.03 3.01 -11.05
CA ILE A 129 0.02 3.31 -10.07
C ILE A 129 1.31 3.72 -10.80
N ASP A 130 1.90 4.84 -10.36
CA ASP A 130 3.23 5.29 -10.77
C ASP A 130 4.30 4.59 -9.92
N ASP A 131 4.63 3.37 -10.31
CA ASP A 131 5.60 2.55 -9.59
C ASP A 131 7.01 3.17 -9.62
N PHE A 132 7.46 3.61 -10.80
CA PHE A 132 8.80 4.15 -10.98
C PHE A 132 8.99 5.50 -10.30
N GLY A 133 8.00 6.38 -10.34
CA GLY A 133 8.03 7.65 -9.61
C GLY A 133 8.02 7.45 -8.10
N GLY A 134 7.24 6.49 -7.60
CA GLY A 134 7.22 6.08 -6.20
C GLY A 134 8.57 5.51 -5.76
N TRP A 135 9.14 4.62 -6.55
CA TRP A 135 10.44 4.01 -6.30
C TRP A 135 11.58 5.04 -6.32
N LEU A 136 11.59 5.93 -7.29
CA LEU A 136 12.57 7.02 -7.37
C LEU A 136 12.54 7.94 -6.14
N LYS A 137 11.34 8.27 -5.64
CA LYS A 137 11.19 9.02 -4.37
C LYS A 137 11.83 8.26 -3.20
N LEU A 138 11.63 6.94 -3.14
CA LEU A 138 12.21 6.09 -2.11
C LEU A 138 13.74 6.07 -2.20
N MET A 139 14.31 5.83 -3.37
CA MET A 139 15.75 5.84 -3.62
C MET A 139 16.40 7.16 -3.19
N LYS A 140 15.77 8.29 -3.48
CA LYS A 140 16.24 9.62 -3.05
C LYS A 140 16.19 9.78 -1.54
N ASN A 141 15.10 9.40 -0.90
CA ASN A 141 14.91 9.53 0.54
C ASN A 141 15.95 8.71 1.34
N TYR A 142 16.32 7.54 0.82
CA TYR A 142 17.30 6.65 1.44
C TYR A 142 18.72 6.82 0.90
N LYS A 143 18.94 7.85 0.06
CA LYS A 143 20.25 8.21 -0.51
C LYS A 143 20.90 7.10 -1.35
N VAL A 144 20.08 6.19 -1.90
CA VAL A 144 20.52 5.18 -2.86
C VAL A 144 20.90 5.83 -4.18
N CYS A 145 20.20 6.89 -4.58
CA CYS A 145 20.63 7.75 -5.68
C CYS A 145 20.78 9.21 -5.21
N LYS A 146 21.69 9.93 -5.84
CA LYS A 146 21.91 11.37 -5.63
C LYS A 146 21.28 12.13 -6.78
N GLN A 147 20.52 13.18 -6.47
CA GLN A 147 19.93 14.05 -7.49
C GLN A 147 20.73 15.35 -7.59
N SER A 148 21.02 15.74 -8.84
CA SER A 148 21.60 17.04 -9.18
C SER A 148 20.76 17.64 -10.32
N GLY A 149 19.90 18.61 -9.99
CA GLY A 149 18.93 19.14 -10.95
C GLY A 149 17.96 18.05 -11.44
N PRO A 150 17.77 17.89 -12.76
CA PRO A 150 16.90 16.85 -13.33
C PRO A 150 17.56 15.46 -13.35
N ILE A 151 18.87 15.37 -13.14
CA ILE A 151 19.67 14.15 -13.29
C ILE A 151 19.79 13.45 -11.93
N CYS A 152 19.58 12.14 -11.95
CA CYS A 152 19.85 11.23 -10.84
C CYS A 152 21.12 10.42 -11.15
N LYS A 153 21.96 10.23 -10.15
CA LYS A 153 23.16 9.42 -10.20
C LYS A 153 23.02 8.26 -9.23
N TYR A 154 23.05 7.06 -9.75
CA TYR A 154 23.10 5.82 -8.98
C TYR A 154 24.50 5.24 -9.07
N THR A 155 24.98 4.63 -7.99
CA THR A 155 26.20 3.85 -7.96
C THR A 155 25.88 2.49 -7.38
N ASP A 156 26.05 1.44 -8.18
CA ASP A 156 25.86 0.07 -7.73
C ASP A 156 26.83 -0.27 -6.61
N THR A 157 26.32 -0.76 -5.49
CA THR A 157 27.14 -1.06 -4.30
C THR A 157 28.06 -2.27 -4.48
N GLU A 158 27.73 -3.20 -5.40
CA GLU A 158 28.52 -4.41 -5.66
C GLU A 158 29.57 -4.19 -6.74
N THR A 159 29.16 -3.60 -7.88
CA THR A 159 30.06 -3.46 -9.04
C THR A 159 30.81 -2.14 -9.07
N GLY A 160 30.31 -1.11 -8.35
CA GLY A 160 30.82 0.24 -8.40
C GLY A 160 30.44 1.00 -9.68
N GLU A 161 29.60 0.40 -10.55
CA GLU A 161 29.16 1.04 -11.79
C GLU A 161 28.34 2.29 -11.48
N ILE A 162 28.59 3.36 -12.23
CA ILE A 162 27.89 4.63 -12.08
C ILE A 162 26.92 4.80 -13.26
N VAL A 163 25.64 4.91 -12.94
CA VAL A 163 24.58 5.14 -13.92
C VAL A 163 23.93 6.50 -13.67
N THR A 164 23.79 7.29 -14.73
CA THR A 164 23.11 8.60 -14.70
C THR A 164 21.87 8.57 -15.58
N PHE A 165 20.78 9.08 -15.05
CA PHE A 165 19.49 9.08 -15.75
C PHE A 165 18.62 10.26 -15.32
N SER A 166 17.67 10.67 -16.14
CA SER A 166 16.61 11.56 -15.70
C SER A 166 15.48 10.77 -15.02
N GLY A 167 14.75 11.41 -14.10
CA GLY A 167 13.66 10.71 -13.42
C GLY A 167 12.57 10.18 -14.36
N LYS A 168 12.42 10.78 -15.54
CA LYS A 168 11.46 10.35 -16.59
C LYS A 168 11.96 9.15 -17.38
N GLU A 169 13.25 8.92 -17.40
CA GLU A 169 13.91 7.85 -18.17
C GLU A 169 14.15 6.58 -17.32
N LEU A 170 13.82 6.61 -16.02
CA LEU A 170 14.06 5.48 -15.14
C LEU A 170 13.37 4.20 -15.62
N GLU A 171 12.11 4.30 -16.06
CA GLU A 171 11.36 3.17 -16.59
C GLU A 171 12.06 2.55 -17.80
N LYS A 172 12.38 3.38 -18.79
CA LYS A 172 13.09 2.97 -20.01
C LYS A 172 14.46 2.36 -19.69
N LEU A 173 15.22 2.97 -18.79
CA LEU A 173 16.51 2.44 -18.34
C LEU A 173 16.36 1.04 -17.72
N CYS A 174 15.32 0.84 -16.89
CA CYS A 174 15.04 -0.45 -16.26
C CYS A 174 14.57 -1.53 -17.25
N GLU A 175 13.93 -1.14 -18.35
CA GLU A 175 13.56 -2.03 -19.45
C GLU A 175 14.77 -2.43 -20.29
N GLU A 176 15.63 -1.47 -20.62
CA GLU A 176 16.83 -1.68 -21.45
C GLU A 176 17.95 -2.41 -20.67
N ARG A 177 18.00 -2.21 -19.35
CA ARG A 177 19.06 -2.76 -18.48
C ARG A 177 18.47 -3.42 -17.22
N PRO A 178 17.93 -4.64 -17.34
CA PRO A 178 17.35 -5.37 -16.21
C PRO A 178 18.33 -5.59 -15.05
N GLU A 179 19.63 -5.77 -15.34
CA GLU A 179 20.68 -5.92 -14.33
C GLU A 179 20.81 -4.70 -13.42
N ILE A 180 20.69 -3.50 -13.98
CA ILE A 180 20.71 -2.25 -13.20
C ILE A 180 19.43 -2.08 -12.38
N LYS A 181 18.28 -2.48 -12.94
CA LYS A 181 17.02 -2.52 -12.19
C LYS A 181 17.14 -3.39 -10.94
N ASP A 182 17.68 -4.60 -11.10
CA ASP A 182 17.83 -5.56 -10.00
C ASP A 182 18.82 -5.04 -8.95
N ALA A 183 19.93 -4.43 -9.36
CA ALA A 183 20.91 -3.77 -8.49
C ALA A 183 20.26 -2.61 -7.71
N MET A 184 19.57 -1.70 -8.40
CA MET A 184 18.83 -0.60 -7.76
C MET A 184 17.78 -1.09 -6.79
N TYR A 185 17.06 -2.17 -7.13
CA TYR A 185 16.05 -2.77 -6.26
C TYR A 185 16.67 -3.36 -5.00
N ARG A 186 17.74 -4.15 -5.13
CA ARG A 186 18.53 -4.72 -4.03
C ARG A 186 18.98 -3.61 -3.08
N ASP A 187 19.71 -2.61 -3.60
CA ASP A 187 20.28 -1.52 -2.80
C ASP A 187 19.19 -0.67 -2.12
N THR A 188 18.03 -0.52 -2.77
CA THR A 188 16.88 0.16 -2.15
C THR A 188 16.30 -0.67 -1.03
N CYS A 189 16.15 -1.99 -1.20
CA CYS A 189 15.68 -2.90 -0.16
C CYS A 189 16.62 -2.89 1.04
N ASP A 190 17.92 -2.98 0.82
CA ASP A 190 18.92 -2.95 1.90
C ASP A 190 18.90 -1.63 2.66
N ALA A 191 18.84 -0.52 1.96
CA ALA A 191 18.75 0.80 2.60
C ALA A 191 17.42 1.02 3.35
N TYR A 192 16.30 0.42 2.88
CA TYR A 192 14.98 0.62 3.44
C TYR A 192 14.60 -0.42 4.50
N VAL A 193 14.96 -1.68 4.31
CA VAL A 193 14.54 -2.80 5.16
C VAL A 193 15.51 -3.03 6.31
N MET A 194 16.83 -2.85 6.07
CA MET A 194 17.88 -3.17 7.04
C MET A 194 18.21 -2.02 8.01
N LYS A 195 17.57 -0.87 7.86
CA LYS A 195 17.61 0.24 8.83
C LYS A 195 16.33 0.32 9.63
#